data_2db4d360537e29040166bea09452addd
#
_entry.id   2db4d360537e29040166bea09452addd
#
_cell.length_a   1.000
_cell.length_b   1.000
_cell.length_c   1.000
_cell.angle_alpha   90.00
_cell.angle_beta   90.00
_cell.angle_gamma   90.00
#
_symmetry.space_group_name_H-M   'P 1'
#
loop_
_entity.id
_entity.type
_entity.pdbx_description
1 polymer ?
#
loop_
_entity_poly.entity_id
_entity_poly.type
_entity_poly.pdbx_seq_one_letter_code
_entity_poly.pdbx_strand_id
1 'polypeptide(L)'
;LDMCKRLGFEPITMEEEWGTGANPENYHKHLSADKNHEIKAVLVCQNETATGVRSDVKAIRKVLDDLNHPALLMVDGVSSVASYEFKMEEWGVDCVVSGSQKGFMLPAGLGILGVSQKAIEKMKESTYPTCYFDVVDMMAKLDGGYLPYTPPVNLLRGFRVAIDLILKEGIENIWKRHHRLAEGTRQAITNGWGLNLCAKEEKWYSDTVSAIVVPDGADAVPVISTAFHKYNLALGAGLAKVAGKVFRIGHLGDLNECMLFGAISGAEMAMIDNGIKVEPGSGAAAASKYWTENPGDK
;
A
#
# COMPACT_ATOMS: atom_id res chain seq x y z
N LEU A 1 -11.63 -3.40 -12.07
CA LEU A 1 -12.88 -3.39 -12.86
C LEU A 1 -12.87 -4.45 -13.96
N ASP A 2 -11.85 -4.51 -14.80
CA ASP A 2 -11.76 -5.46 -15.91
C ASP A 2 -11.82 -6.92 -15.41
N MET A 3 -11.08 -7.24 -14.36
CA MET A 3 -11.08 -8.58 -13.74
C MET A 3 -12.48 -8.93 -13.18
N CYS A 4 -13.14 -8.04 -12.47
CA CYS A 4 -14.49 -8.30 -11.96
C CYS A 4 -15.47 -8.61 -13.10
N LYS A 5 -15.44 -7.80 -14.18
CA LYS A 5 -16.31 -8.02 -15.34
C LYS A 5 -16.04 -9.35 -16.05
N ARG A 6 -14.76 -9.71 -16.23
CA ARG A 6 -14.38 -11.01 -16.84
C ARG A 6 -14.81 -12.20 -15.99
N LEU A 7 -14.85 -12.03 -14.68
CA LEU A 7 -15.33 -13.05 -13.74
C LEU A 7 -16.86 -13.02 -13.56
N GLY A 8 -17.59 -12.21 -14.32
CA GLY A 8 -19.06 -12.15 -14.29
C GLY A 8 -19.64 -11.36 -13.12
N PHE A 9 -18.83 -10.56 -12.41
CA PHE A 9 -19.32 -9.66 -11.36
C PHE A 9 -19.73 -8.32 -11.94
N GLU A 10 -20.70 -7.67 -11.31
CA GLU A 10 -21.17 -6.32 -11.63
C GLU A 10 -20.57 -5.31 -10.65
N PRO A 11 -19.44 -4.66 -10.98
CA PRO A 11 -18.84 -3.69 -10.08
C PRO A 11 -19.54 -2.34 -10.14
N ILE A 12 -19.91 -1.81 -8.98
CA ILE A 12 -20.29 -0.42 -8.79
C ILE A 12 -19.00 0.36 -8.51
N THR A 13 -18.70 1.35 -9.34
CA THR A 13 -17.47 2.13 -9.23
C THR A 13 -17.76 3.47 -8.56
N MET A 14 -16.97 3.77 -7.52
CA MET A 14 -16.94 5.10 -6.92
C MET A 14 -15.63 5.75 -7.37
N GLU A 15 -15.74 6.75 -8.23
CA GLU A 15 -14.58 7.49 -8.72
C GLU A 15 -14.22 8.61 -7.74
N GLU A 16 -12.96 8.63 -7.33
CA GLU A 16 -12.37 9.69 -6.53
C GLU A 16 -11.37 10.50 -7.35
N GLU A 17 -11.12 11.72 -6.92
CA GLU A 17 -10.06 12.53 -7.49
C GLU A 17 -8.70 11.87 -7.18
N TRP A 18 -7.83 11.76 -8.19
CA TRP A 18 -6.49 11.20 -7.97
C TRP A 18 -5.69 12.06 -7.00
N GLY A 19 -5.09 11.41 -6.02
CA GLY A 19 -4.41 12.05 -4.89
C GLY A 19 -5.30 12.19 -3.65
N THR A 20 -6.53 11.66 -3.67
CA THR A 20 -7.41 11.58 -2.49
C THR A 20 -7.68 10.14 -2.10
N GLY A 21 -7.94 9.90 -0.83
CA GLY A 21 -8.35 8.58 -0.31
C GLY A 21 -9.82 8.30 -0.56
N ALA A 22 -10.23 7.05 -0.33
CA ALA A 22 -11.61 6.63 -0.45
C ALA A 22 -12.54 7.48 0.46
N ASN A 23 -13.62 8.02 -0.12
CA ASN A 23 -14.57 8.88 0.60
C ASN A 23 -15.70 8.04 1.21
N PRO A 24 -15.84 7.95 2.54
CA PRO A 24 -16.90 7.20 3.20
C PRO A 24 -18.33 7.61 2.78
N GLU A 25 -18.55 8.87 2.40
CA GLU A 25 -19.86 9.36 1.96
C GLU A 25 -20.32 8.68 0.67
N ASN A 26 -19.39 8.39 -0.25
CA ASN A 26 -19.71 7.66 -1.48
C ASN A 26 -20.14 6.23 -1.18
N TYR A 27 -19.49 5.56 -0.24
CA TYR A 27 -19.91 4.23 0.23
C TYR A 27 -21.28 4.30 0.91
N HIS A 28 -21.49 5.27 1.80
CA HIS A 28 -22.78 5.47 2.46
C HIS A 28 -23.91 5.67 1.45
N LYS A 29 -23.70 6.49 0.43
CA LYS A 29 -24.70 6.74 -0.63
C LYS A 29 -25.16 5.47 -1.32
N HIS A 30 -24.22 4.61 -1.72
CA HIS A 30 -24.54 3.36 -2.43
C HIS A 30 -25.15 2.31 -1.50
N LEU A 31 -24.58 2.12 -0.32
CA LEU A 31 -25.05 1.11 0.63
C LEU A 31 -26.40 1.46 1.25
N SER A 32 -26.67 2.73 1.53
CA SER A 32 -27.99 3.17 2.05
C SER A 32 -29.12 3.03 1.04
N ALA A 33 -28.79 3.05 -0.26
CA ALA A 33 -29.74 2.82 -1.34
C ALA A 33 -30.03 1.33 -1.58
N ASP A 34 -29.13 0.43 -1.17
CA ASP A 34 -29.22 -1.02 -1.37
C ASP A 34 -30.14 -1.69 -0.33
N LYS A 35 -31.45 -1.44 -0.44
CA LYS A 35 -32.47 -1.96 0.48
C LYS A 35 -32.60 -3.50 0.46
N ASN A 36 -32.25 -4.12 -0.65
CA ASN A 36 -32.33 -5.57 -0.84
C ASN A 36 -31.05 -6.30 -0.52
N HIS A 37 -29.98 -5.60 -0.12
CA HIS A 37 -28.66 -6.15 0.14
C HIS A 37 -28.09 -6.95 -1.04
N GLU A 38 -28.20 -6.37 -2.24
CA GLU A 38 -27.66 -6.95 -3.47
C GLU A 38 -26.14 -6.79 -3.56
N ILE A 39 -25.59 -5.73 -2.94
CA ILE A 39 -24.14 -5.53 -2.80
C ILE A 39 -23.58 -6.57 -1.83
N LYS A 40 -22.76 -7.48 -2.33
CA LYS A 40 -22.20 -8.59 -1.54
C LYS A 40 -20.85 -8.28 -0.93
N ALA A 41 -20.08 -7.39 -1.55
CA ALA A 41 -18.77 -6.98 -1.08
C ALA A 41 -18.49 -5.52 -1.32
N VAL A 42 -17.74 -4.92 -0.41
CA VAL A 42 -17.15 -3.58 -0.50
C VAL A 42 -15.64 -3.75 -0.58
N LEU A 43 -15.04 -3.21 -1.63
CA LEU A 43 -13.60 -3.28 -1.87
C LEU A 43 -12.97 -1.92 -1.61
N VAL A 44 -11.88 -1.89 -0.86
CA VAL A 44 -11.08 -0.67 -0.61
C VAL A 44 -9.59 -0.97 -0.66
N CYS A 45 -8.83 -0.11 -1.32
CA CYS A 45 -7.38 -0.13 -1.27
C CYS A 45 -6.92 0.74 -0.09
N GLN A 46 -6.26 0.15 0.90
CA GLN A 46 -5.74 0.91 2.05
C GLN A 46 -4.59 1.83 1.64
N ASN A 47 -3.72 1.37 0.73
CA ASN A 47 -2.58 2.15 0.25
C ASN A 47 -2.45 2.07 -1.27
N GLU A 48 -2.83 3.15 -1.96
CA GLU A 48 -2.69 3.25 -3.41
C GLU A 48 -1.25 3.63 -3.80
N THR A 49 -0.52 2.64 -4.30
CA THR A 49 0.92 2.78 -4.59
C THR A 49 1.21 3.76 -5.74
N ALA A 50 0.27 3.94 -6.68
CA ALA A 50 0.46 4.84 -7.81
C ALA A 50 0.57 6.31 -7.39
N THR A 51 -0.15 6.69 -6.32
CA THR A 51 -0.31 8.07 -5.87
C THR A 51 0.26 8.34 -4.48
N GLY A 52 0.68 7.30 -3.74
CA GLY A 52 1.10 7.42 -2.35
C GLY A 52 -0.04 7.85 -1.43
N VAL A 53 -1.25 7.36 -1.70
CA VAL A 53 -2.47 7.73 -0.97
C VAL A 53 -2.90 6.60 -0.04
N ARG A 54 -3.17 6.94 1.21
CA ARG A 54 -3.78 6.07 2.21
C ARG A 54 -5.29 6.33 2.32
N SER A 55 -6.10 5.28 2.37
CA SER A 55 -7.53 5.34 2.69
C SER A 55 -7.80 4.90 4.12
N ASP A 56 -8.82 5.49 4.74
CA ASP A 56 -9.26 5.13 6.08
C ASP A 56 -10.24 3.94 6.02
N VAL A 57 -9.71 2.72 6.15
CA VAL A 57 -10.48 1.47 6.15
C VAL A 57 -11.48 1.43 7.31
N LYS A 58 -11.11 1.97 8.47
CA LYS A 58 -11.97 2.00 9.65
C LYS A 58 -13.21 2.86 9.42
N ALA A 59 -13.06 4.00 8.73
CA ALA A 59 -14.17 4.85 8.36
C ALA A 59 -15.14 4.15 7.38
N ILE A 60 -14.61 3.36 6.45
CA ILE A 60 -15.44 2.55 5.54
C ILE A 60 -16.19 1.45 6.30
N ARG A 61 -15.52 0.76 7.25
CA ARG A 61 -16.19 -0.22 8.12
C ARG A 61 -17.34 0.41 8.88
N LYS A 62 -17.10 1.59 9.44
CA LYS A 62 -18.15 2.33 10.19
C LYS A 62 -19.41 2.56 9.34
N VAL A 63 -19.28 2.83 8.06
CA VAL A 63 -20.45 2.98 7.16
C VAL A 63 -21.27 1.69 7.09
N LEU A 64 -20.61 0.53 6.96
CA LEU A 64 -21.29 -0.76 6.95
C LEU A 64 -22.01 -1.04 8.27
N ASP A 65 -21.38 -0.69 9.39
CA ASP A 65 -21.95 -0.89 10.73
C ASP A 65 -23.14 0.03 11.00
N ASP A 66 -23.02 1.31 10.69
CA ASP A 66 -24.09 2.30 10.87
C ASP A 66 -25.36 1.93 10.06
N LEU A 67 -25.18 1.30 8.92
CA LEU A 67 -26.26 0.84 8.06
C LEU A 67 -26.71 -0.61 8.35
N ASN A 68 -26.06 -1.31 9.26
CA ASN A 68 -26.22 -2.76 9.49
C ASN A 68 -26.16 -3.56 8.17
N HIS A 69 -25.29 -3.16 7.25
CA HIS A 69 -25.21 -3.74 5.91
C HIS A 69 -24.38 -5.03 5.92
N PRO A 70 -24.89 -6.16 5.39
CA PRO A 70 -24.27 -7.48 5.52
C PRO A 70 -23.06 -7.71 4.59
N ALA A 71 -22.77 -6.83 3.65
CA ALA A 71 -21.66 -6.97 2.70
C ALA A 71 -20.32 -7.25 3.41
N LEU A 72 -19.46 -8.00 2.73
CA LEU A 72 -18.09 -8.24 3.19
C LEU A 72 -17.23 -7.00 2.94
N LEU A 73 -16.38 -6.63 3.89
CA LEU A 73 -15.35 -5.63 3.67
C LEU A 73 -14.05 -6.33 3.25
N MET A 74 -13.62 -6.06 2.01
CA MET A 74 -12.41 -6.62 1.42
C MET A 74 -11.37 -5.52 1.22
N VAL A 75 -10.15 -5.74 1.69
CA VAL A 75 -9.09 -4.73 1.68
C VAL A 75 -7.91 -5.21 0.85
N ASP A 76 -7.51 -4.36 -0.09
CA ASP A 76 -6.16 -4.46 -0.66
C ASP A 76 -5.17 -3.82 0.32
N GLY A 77 -4.43 -4.67 1.02
CA GLY A 77 -3.39 -4.32 1.96
C GLY A 77 -1.99 -4.66 1.45
N VAL A 78 -1.82 -4.86 0.13
CA VAL A 78 -0.56 -5.33 -0.46
C VAL A 78 0.61 -4.44 -0.08
N SER A 79 0.46 -3.12 -0.09
CA SER A 79 1.54 -2.19 0.22
C SER A 79 1.38 -1.48 1.57
N SER A 80 0.54 -2.01 2.47
CA SER A 80 0.30 -1.45 3.80
C SER A 80 0.52 -2.44 4.94
N VAL A 81 0.01 -3.67 4.82
CA VAL A 81 0.12 -4.69 5.87
C VAL A 81 1.58 -4.94 6.23
N ALA A 82 1.86 -5.06 7.53
CA ALA A 82 3.18 -5.14 8.16
C ALA A 82 4.06 -3.89 7.99
N SER A 83 3.53 -2.76 7.49
CA SER A 83 4.29 -1.51 7.33
C SER A 83 3.66 -0.35 8.09
N TYR A 84 2.32 -0.23 8.08
CA TYR A 84 1.61 0.71 8.94
C TYR A 84 0.32 0.10 9.50
N GLU A 85 -0.36 0.84 10.37
CA GLU A 85 -1.44 0.30 11.17
C GLU A 85 -2.50 -0.41 10.33
N PHE A 86 -2.70 -1.69 10.62
CA PHE A 86 -3.77 -2.51 10.07
C PHE A 86 -4.22 -3.52 11.13
N LYS A 87 -5.46 -3.41 11.55
CA LYS A 87 -6.05 -4.26 12.61
C LYS A 87 -7.27 -4.97 12.07
N MET A 88 -7.05 -6.10 11.40
CA MET A 88 -8.09 -6.83 10.67
C MET A 88 -9.34 -7.10 11.53
N GLU A 89 -9.15 -7.68 12.72
CA GLU A 89 -10.24 -8.08 13.61
C GLU A 89 -10.94 -6.87 14.24
N GLU A 90 -10.15 -5.92 14.80
CA GLU A 90 -10.67 -4.72 15.45
C GLU A 90 -11.49 -3.85 14.49
N TRP A 91 -11.03 -3.77 13.23
CA TRP A 91 -11.72 -2.99 12.19
C TRP A 91 -12.78 -3.79 11.43
N GLY A 92 -13.05 -5.04 11.82
CA GLY A 92 -14.06 -5.87 11.18
C GLY A 92 -13.85 -6.08 9.69
N VAL A 93 -12.60 -6.21 9.26
CA VAL A 93 -12.25 -6.52 7.86
C VAL A 93 -12.51 -8.01 7.62
N ASP A 94 -13.25 -8.32 6.56
CA ASP A 94 -13.62 -9.69 6.26
C ASP A 94 -12.59 -10.43 5.42
N CYS A 95 -11.95 -9.71 4.47
CA CYS A 95 -10.84 -10.25 3.69
C CYS A 95 -9.76 -9.19 3.54
N VAL A 96 -8.49 -9.60 3.66
CA VAL A 96 -7.35 -8.75 3.31
C VAL A 96 -6.36 -9.53 2.48
N VAL A 97 -5.87 -8.92 1.41
CA VAL A 97 -4.79 -9.47 0.60
C VAL A 97 -3.51 -8.67 0.81
N SER A 98 -2.40 -9.38 0.93
CA SER A 98 -1.06 -8.80 0.96
C SER A 98 -0.07 -9.64 0.14
N GLY A 99 1.15 -9.17 -0.01
CA GLY A 99 2.20 -9.81 -0.79
C GLY A 99 3.52 -9.89 -0.04
N SER A 100 4.28 -10.96 -0.28
CA SER A 100 5.55 -11.23 0.39
C SER A 100 6.60 -10.14 0.17
N GLN A 101 6.61 -9.49 -1.00
CA GLN A 101 7.63 -8.52 -1.42
C GLN A 101 7.41 -7.09 -0.91
N LYS A 102 6.48 -6.89 -0.01
CA LYS A 102 6.16 -5.57 0.58
C LYS A 102 6.57 -5.55 2.05
N GLY A 103 5.67 -5.22 2.97
CA GLY A 103 5.97 -5.14 4.40
C GLY A 103 6.57 -6.40 5.01
N PHE A 104 6.39 -7.56 4.38
CA PHE A 104 7.02 -8.81 4.83
C PHE A 104 8.46 -9.01 4.37
N MET A 105 9.06 -8.09 3.63
CA MET A 105 10.50 -8.04 3.34
C MET A 105 11.08 -9.26 2.60
N LEU A 106 10.29 -9.91 1.76
CA LEU A 106 10.66 -11.11 1.00
C LEU A 106 10.71 -10.84 -0.50
N PRO A 107 11.31 -11.73 -1.29
CA PRO A 107 11.07 -11.76 -2.73
C PRO A 107 9.58 -11.97 -3.04
N ALA A 108 9.14 -11.50 -4.22
CA ALA A 108 7.80 -11.76 -4.71
C ALA A 108 7.56 -13.27 -4.92
N GLY A 109 6.32 -13.72 -4.69
CA GLY A 109 5.92 -15.10 -4.95
C GLY A 109 4.92 -15.71 -3.96
N LEU A 110 4.60 -15.01 -2.85
CA LEU A 110 3.50 -15.38 -1.96
C LEU A 110 2.41 -14.32 -1.98
N GLY A 111 1.16 -14.76 -2.20
CA GLY A 111 -0.03 -14.03 -1.80
C GLY A 111 -0.38 -14.43 -0.37
N ILE A 112 -0.61 -13.44 0.48
CA ILE A 112 -1.01 -13.63 1.88
C ILE A 112 -2.45 -13.16 2.00
N LEU A 113 -3.32 -14.05 2.46
CA LEU A 113 -4.75 -13.79 2.58
C LEU A 113 -5.18 -13.96 4.03
N GLY A 114 -5.75 -12.91 4.61
CA GLY A 114 -6.49 -12.97 5.86
C GLY A 114 -7.99 -13.07 5.56
N VAL A 115 -8.72 -13.96 6.25
CA VAL A 115 -10.17 -14.15 6.09
C VAL A 115 -10.85 -14.24 7.44
N SER A 116 -11.98 -13.55 7.59
CA SER A 116 -12.83 -13.61 8.79
C SER A 116 -13.71 -14.87 8.76
N GLN A 117 -14.22 -15.26 9.92
CA GLN A 117 -15.20 -16.35 10.01
C GLN A 117 -16.45 -16.07 9.16
N LYS A 118 -16.93 -14.82 9.14
CA LYS A 118 -18.04 -14.37 8.28
C LYS A 118 -17.74 -14.61 6.80
N ALA A 119 -16.51 -14.28 6.35
CA ALA A 119 -16.12 -14.52 4.97
C ALA A 119 -16.06 -16.02 4.64
N ILE A 120 -15.53 -16.84 5.54
CA ILE A 120 -15.48 -18.30 5.36
C ILE A 120 -16.88 -18.89 5.21
N GLU A 121 -17.83 -18.45 6.02
CA GLU A 121 -19.23 -18.91 5.92
C GLU A 121 -19.82 -18.53 4.56
N LYS A 122 -19.60 -17.29 4.09
CA LYS A 122 -20.04 -16.86 2.77
C LYS A 122 -19.38 -17.61 1.62
N MET A 123 -18.10 -17.96 1.76
CA MET A 123 -17.40 -18.79 0.77
C MET A 123 -18.00 -20.18 0.64
N LYS A 124 -18.42 -20.80 1.76
CA LYS A 124 -19.09 -22.12 1.77
C LYS A 124 -20.48 -22.08 1.13
N GLU A 125 -21.17 -20.95 1.19
CA GLU A 125 -22.47 -20.75 0.56
C GLU A 125 -22.36 -20.42 -0.94
N SER A 126 -21.16 -20.04 -1.41
CA SER A 126 -20.95 -19.61 -2.80
C SER A 126 -21.14 -20.76 -3.78
N THR A 127 -21.89 -20.50 -4.83
CA THR A 127 -22.04 -21.41 -5.97
C THR A 127 -21.14 -21.04 -7.15
N TYR A 128 -20.29 -20.01 -6.98
CA TYR A 128 -19.35 -19.60 -8.02
C TYR A 128 -18.26 -20.67 -8.15
N PRO A 129 -18.00 -21.19 -9.37
CA PRO A 129 -17.02 -22.24 -9.57
C PRO A 129 -15.61 -21.70 -9.30
N THR A 130 -14.91 -22.30 -8.36
CA THR A 130 -13.53 -21.98 -7.99
C THR A 130 -12.65 -23.20 -8.17
N CYS A 131 -11.38 -22.96 -8.48
CA CYS A 131 -10.34 -23.95 -8.56
C CYS A 131 -8.98 -23.27 -8.35
N TYR A 132 -8.04 -23.88 -7.68
CA TYR A 132 -6.73 -23.36 -7.31
C TYR A 132 -6.76 -22.24 -6.26
N PHE A 133 -7.48 -21.15 -6.49
CA PHE A 133 -7.72 -20.08 -5.51
C PHE A 133 -9.00 -20.33 -4.71
N ASP A 134 -9.16 -21.54 -4.22
CA ASP A 134 -10.27 -21.95 -3.37
C ASP A 134 -9.82 -22.00 -1.92
N VAL A 135 -10.30 -21.04 -1.11
CA VAL A 135 -9.92 -20.91 0.30
C VAL A 135 -10.46 -22.06 1.12
N VAL A 136 -11.66 -22.58 0.79
CA VAL A 136 -12.28 -23.69 1.52
C VAL A 136 -11.46 -24.97 1.32
N ASP A 137 -11.05 -25.26 0.08
CA ASP A 137 -10.17 -26.37 -0.23
C ASP A 137 -8.78 -26.22 0.42
N MET A 138 -8.22 -24.99 0.41
CA MET A 138 -6.94 -24.70 1.08
C MET A 138 -7.04 -25.00 2.58
N MET A 139 -8.09 -24.55 3.26
CA MET A 139 -8.29 -24.78 4.69
C MET A 139 -8.43 -26.27 5.01
N ALA A 140 -9.24 -27.01 4.24
CA ALA A 140 -9.43 -28.44 4.44
C ALA A 140 -8.12 -29.23 4.29
N LYS A 141 -7.22 -28.81 3.40
CA LYS A 141 -5.89 -29.44 3.26
C LYS A 141 -4.95 -29.06 4.41
N LEU A 142 -4.98 -27.78 4.83
CA LEU A 142 -4.15 -27.30 5.94
C LEU A 142 -4.50 -28.01 7.27
N ASP A 143 -5.78 -28.28 7.53
CA ASP A 143 -6.22 -29.03 8.70
C ASP A 143 -5.62 -30.45 8.73
N GLY A 144 -5.36 -31.04 7.56
CA GLY A 144 -4.64 -32.31 7.41
C GLY A 144 -3.10 -32.18 7.41
N GLY A 145 -2.55 -30.98 7.60
CA GLY A 145 -1.09 -30.72 7.56
C GLY A 145 -0.51 -30.65 6.15
N TYR A 146 -1.32 -30.48 5.13
CA TYR A 146 -0.90 -30.40 3.73
C TYR A 146 -1.30 -29.06 3.10
N LEU A 147 -0.58 -28.69 2.04
CA LEU A 147 -1.02 -27.63 1.12
C LEU A 147 -1.68 -28.28 -0.12
N PRO A 148 -2.66 -27.62 -0.74
CA PRO A 148 -3.39 -28.22 -1.88
C PRO A 148 -2.49 -28.44 -3.10
N TYR A 149 -1.41 -27.67 -3.22
CA TYR A 149 -0.44 -27.74 -4.32
C TYR A 149 0.99 -27.64 -3.77
N THR A 150 1.98 -27.96 -4.60
CA THR A 150 3.40 -27.91 -4.21
C THR A 150 3.79 -26.50 -3.73
N PRO A 151 4.16 -26.36 -2.45
CA PRO A 151 4.47 -25.06 -1.88
C PRO A 151 5.87 -24.55 -2.29
N PRO A 152 6.10 -23.24 -2.35
CA PRO A 152 7.41 -22.64 -2.55
C PRO A 152 8.21 -22.69 -1.23
N VAL A 153 8.73 -23.87 -0.87
CA VAL A 153 9.33 -24.16 0.45
C VAL A 153 10.40 -23.16 0.86
N ASN A 154 11.28 -22.76 -0.07
CA ASN A 154 12.34 -21.81 0.23
C ASN A 154 11.78 -20.42 0.61
N LEU A 155 10.73 -19.99 -0.07
CA LEU A 155 10.07 -18.72 0.23
C LEU A 155 9.31 -18.78 1.56
N LEU A 156 8.68 -19.92 1.87
CA LEU A 156 8.03 -20.14 3.17
C LEU A 156 9.03 -20.15 4.34
N ARG A 157 10.24 -20.70 4.14
CA ARG A 157 11.33 -20.60 5.14
C ARG A 157 11.75 -19.15 5.35
N GLY A 158 11.93 -18.39 4.27
CA GLY A 158 12.20 -16.96 4.35
C GLY A 158 11.07 -16.19 5.05
N PHE A 159 9.80 -16.56 4.78
CA PHE A 159 8.64 -15.96 5.42
C PHE A 159 8.63 -16.19 6.94
N ARG A 160 9.03 -17.37 7.39
CA ARG A 160 9.20 -17.64 8.84
C ARG A 160 10.22 -16.68 9.46
N VAL A 161 11.38 -16.48 8.83
CA VAL A 161 12.40 -15.54 9.31
C VAL A 161 11.88 -14.09 9.32
N ALA A 162 11.14 -13.68 8.26
CA ALA A 162 10.54 -12.36 8.21
C ALA A 162 9.53 -12.12 9.36
N ILE A 163 8.69 -13.11 9.65
CA ILE A 163 7.77 -13.05 10.79
C ILE A 163 8.54 -12.95 12.12
N ASP A 164 9.58 -13.74 12.31
CA ASP A 164 10.41 -13.68 13.53
C ASP A 164 11.05 -12.29 13.70
N LEU A 165 11.49 -11.63 12.61
CA LEU A 165 12.01 -10.25 12.65
C LEU A 165 10.92 -9.24 13.01
N ILE A 166 9.73 -9.35 12.39
CA ILE A 166 8.58 -8.50 12.68
C ILE A 166 8.16 -8.62 14.15
N LEU A 167 8.07 -9.85 14.66
CA LEU A 167 7.70 -10.09 16.07
C LEU A 167 8.77 -9.58 17.04
N LYS A 168 10.04 -9.67 16.67
CA LYS A 168 11.15 -9.17 17.49
C LYS A 168 11.16 -7.65 17.59
N GLU A 169 10.92 -6.93 16.51
CA GLU A 169 10.80 -5.46 16.50
C GLU A 169 9.49 -5.01 17.16
N GLY A 170 8.43 -5.77 16.98
CA GLY A 170 7.07 -5.43 17.40
C GLY A 170 6.34 -4.57 16.37
N ILE A 171 5.12 -4.99 16.03
CA ILE A 171 4.38 -4.41 14.90
C ILE A 171 4.12 -2.90 15.07
N GLU A 172 3.86 -2.44 16.27
CA GLU A 172 3.64 -1.02 16.55
C GLU A 172 4.92 -0.19 16.38
N ASN A 173 6.08 -0.76 16.72
CA ASN A 173 7.38 -0.11 16.50
C ASN A 173 7.70 -0.04 15.01
N ILE A 174 7.34 -1.07 14.25
CA ILE A 174 7.43 -1.05 12.79
C ILE A 174 6.59 0.09 12.20
N TRP A 175 5.35 0.27 12.64
CA TRP A 175 4.50 1.37 12.20
C TRP A 175 5.10 2.75 12.51
N LYS A 176 5.60 2.95 13.72
CA LYS A 176 6.28 4.19 14.12
C LYS A 176 7.52 4.47 13.28
N ARG A 177 8.34 3.44 13.04
CA ARG A 177 9.55 3.55 12.21
C ARG A 177 9.20 3.94 10.77
N HIS A 178 8.22 3.27 10.15
CA HIS A 178 7.77 3.60 8.80
C HIS A 178 7.23 5.04 8.73
N HIS A 179 6.39 5.44 9.66
CA HIS A 179 5.86 6.81 9.72
C HIS A 179 6.99 7.85 9.81
N ARG A 180 7.94 7.65 10.72
CA ARG A 180 9.08 8.53 10.91
C ARG A 180 9.96 8.61 9.65
N LEU A 181 10.26 7.49 9.02
CA LEU A 181 11.04 7.45 7.77
C LEU A 181 10.30 8.14 6.62
N ALA A 182 9.00 7.91 6.52
CA ALA A 182 8.14 8.57 5.55
C ALA A 182 8.10 10.08 5.75
N GLU A 183 7.94 10.55 7.00
CA GLU A 183 7.94 11.99 7.29
C GLU A 183 9.26 12.66 6.88
N GLY A 184 10.40 12.10 7.23
CA GLY A 184 11.69 12.67 6.80
C GLY A 184 11.83 12.69 5.26
N THR A 185 11.30 11.67 4.58
CA THR A 185 11.26 11.65 3.10
C THR A 185 10.33 12.75 2.57
N ARG A 186 9.16 12.96 3.18
CA ARG A 186 8.24 14.06 2.82
C ARG A 186 8.89 15.44 3.04
N GLN A 187 9.63 15.61 4.14
CA GLN A 187 10.40 16.84 4.39
C GLN A 187 11.45 17.11 3.31
N ALA A 188 12.15 16.06 2.84
CA ALA A 188 13.05 16.19 1.70
C ALA A 188 12.34 16.71 0.45
N ILE A 189 11.14 16.20 0.18
CA ILE A 189 10.36 16.55 -1.02
C ILE A 189 9.79 17.97 -0.92
N THR A 190 9.11 18.28 0.18
CA THR A 190 8.34 19.52 0.30
C THR A 190 9.23 20.70 0.72
N ASN A 191 10.02 20.55 1.76
CA ASN A 191 10.87 21.61 2.31
C ASN A 191 12.27 21.64 1.70
N GLY A 192 12.79 20.48 1.26
CA GLY A 192 14.07 20.41 0.58
C GLY A 192 13.97 20.82 -0.88
N TRP A 193 13.22 20.06 -1.67
CA TRP A 193 13.11 20.28 -3.12
C TRP A 193 12.05 21.31 -3.53
N GLY A 194 11.14 21.68 -2.62
CA GLY A 194 10.01 22.56 -2.94
C GLY A 194 8.99 21.91 -3.90
N LEU A 195 8.93 20.58 -3.94
CA LEU A 195 8.02 19.82 -4.79
C LEU A 195 6.78 19.37 -4.02
N ASN A 196 5.74 19.01 -4.76
CA ASN A 196 4.48 18.52 -4.19
C ASN A 196 4.41 17.01 -4.21
N LEU A 197 3.72 16.45 -3.21
CA LEU A 197 3.26 15.06 -3.22
C LEU A 197 2.02 14.93 -4.11
N CYS A 198 1.83 13.75 -4.69
CA CYS A 198 0.62 13.43 -5.42
C CYS A 198 -0.60 13.31 -4.49
N ALA A 199 -0.41 12.82 -3.26
CA ALA A 199 -1.41 12.87 -2.21
C ALA A 199 -1.66 14.32 -1.79
N LYS A 200 -2.93 14.77 -1.82
CA LYS A 200 -3.30 16.18 -1.73
C LYS A 200 -3.38 16.74 -0.31
N GLU A 201 -3.61 15.88 0.66
CA GLU A 201 -3.76 16.26 2.07
C GLU A 201 -2.99 15.30 2.96
N GLU A 202 -2.48 15.79 4.07
CA GLU A 202 -1.68 15.04 5.03
C GLU A 202 -2.38 13.78 5.56
N LYS A 203 -3.70 13.85 5.79
CA LYS A 203 -4.49 12.68 6.22
C LYS A 203 -4.43 11.49 5.26
N TRP A 204 -4.07 11.74 3.99
CA TRP A 204 -3.94 10.72 2.96
C TRP A 204 -2.50 10.32 2.67
N TYR A 205 -1.51 10.87 3.36
CA TYR A 205 -0.12 10.51 3.11
C TYR A 205 0.16 9.05 3.46
N SER A 206 0.81 8.36 2.53
CA SER A 206 1.27 6.99 2.71
C SER A 206 2.57 6.95 3.50
N ASP A 207 2.68 5.99 4.43
CA ASP A 207 3.92 5.73 5.18
C ASP A 207 4.81 4.68 4.50
N THR A 208 4.46 4.23 3.28
CA THR A 208 5.24 3.21 2.56
C THR A 208 5.79 3.67 1.21
N VAL A 209 5.23 4.74 0.65
CA VAL A 209 5.66 5.29 -0.63
C VAL A 209 5.32 6.77 -0.71
N SER A 210 6.26 7.57 -1.21
CA SER A 210 6.01 8.96 -1.60
C SER A 210 5.99 9.07 -3.11
N ALA A 211 4.89 9.59 -3.68
CA ALA A 211 4.76 9.90 -5.10
C ALA A 211 5.00 11.40 -5.30
N ILE A 212 6.08 11.74 -5.97
CA ILE A 212 6.58 13.09 -6.13
C ILE A 212 6.12 13.63 -7.48
N VAL A 213 5.39 14.74 -7.48
CA VAL A 213 4.94 15.42 -8.71
C VAL A 213 6.08 16.25 -9.28
N VAL A 214 6.49 15.97 -10.52
CA VAL A 214 7.46 16.82 -11.21
C VAL A 214 6.81 18.15 -11.62
N PRO A 215 7.60 19.24 -11.72
CA PRO A 215 7.06 20.54 -12.15
C PRO A 215 6.38 20.49 -13.51
N ASP A 216 5.43 21.40 -13.73
CA ASP A 216 4.75 21.52 -15.02
C ASP A 216 5.75 21.68 -16.17
N GLY A 217 5.55 20.91 -17.22
CA GLY A 217 6.43 20.85 -18.38
C GLY A 217 7.63 19.93 -18.24
N ALA A 218 7.88 19.34 -17.06
CA ALA A 218 8.89 18.30 -16.88
C ALA A 218 8.27 16.90 -17.06
N ASP A 219 9.14 15.92 -17.36
CA ASP A 219 8.77 14.50 -17.47
C ASP A 219 9.56 13.66 -16.45
N ALA A 220 8.86 12.86 -15.66
CA ALA A 220 9.46 11.97 -14.67
C ALA A 220 10.21 10.79 -15.31
N VAL A 221 9.89 10.40 -16.54
CA VAL A 221 10.49 9.22 -17.20
C VAL A 221 12.00 9.37 -17.38
N PRO A 222 12.54 10.49 -17.92
CA PRO A 222 13.98 10.72 -17.97
C PRO A 222 14.65 10.74 -16.60
N VAL A 223 14.01 11.29 -15.56
CA VAL A 223 14.53 11.29 -14.18
C VAL A 223 14.75 9.87 -13.68
N ILE A 224 13.73 9.01 -13.84
CA ILE A 224 13.78 7.59 -13.45
C ILE A 224 14.88 6.86 -14.23
N SER A 225 14.98 7.09 -15.54
CA SER A 225 15.99 6.49 -16.39
C SER A 225 17.41 6.89 -15.99
N THR A 226 17.62 8.20 -15.72
CA THR A 226 18.91 8.72 -15.24
C THR A 226 19.28 8.15 -13.88
N ALA A 227 18.34 8.09 -12.93
CA ALA A 227 18.55 7.50 -11.63
C ALA A 227 19.02 6.03 -11.75
N PHE A 228 18.38 5.26 -12.63
CA PHE A 228 18.72 3.86 -12.83
C PHE A 228 20.07 3.65 -13.51
N HIS A 229 20.30 4.30 -14.67
CA HIS A 229 21.48 4.02 -15.50
C HIS A 229 22.74 4.73 -15.02
N LYS A 230 22.61 5.92 -14.43
CA LYS A 230 23.77 6.71 -13.99
C LYS A 230 24.10 6.51 -12.51
N TYR A 231 23.08 6.36 -11.67
CA TYR A 231 23.25 6.32 -10.22
C TYR A 231 22.93 4.96 -9.59
N ASN A 232 22.58 3.94 -10.38
CA ASN A 232 22.16 2.60 -9.91
C ASN A 232 21.01 2.66 -8.88
N LEU A 233 20.12 3.65 -9.02
CA LEU A 233 18.99 3.86 -8.14
C LEU A 233 17.69 3.53 -8.86
N ALA A 234 16.94 2.56 -8.35
CA ALA A 234 15.61 2.23 -8.86
C ALA A 234 14.54 3.12 -8.21
N LEU A 235 13.96 4.01 -8.98
CA LEU A 235 12.78 4.80 -8.59
C LEU A 235 11.52 4.18 -9.20
N GLY A 236 10.39 4.30 -8.51
CA GLY A 236 9.10 3.88 -9.05
C GLY A 236 8.59 4.85 -10.12
N ALA A 237 8.07 4.32 -11.24
CA ALA A 237 7.42 5.12 -12.26
C ALA A 237 5.97 5.47 -11.88
N GLY A 238 5.46 6.60 -12.36
CA GLY A 238 4.04 6.92 -12.31
C GLY A 238 3.22 5.91 -13.12
N LEU A 239 2.02 5.60 -12.65
CA LEU A 239 1.12 4.63 -13.29
C LEU A 239 -0.14 5.32 -13.81
N ALA A 240 -0.72 4.79 -14.89
CA ALA A 240 -1.99 5.24 -15.46
C ALA A 240 -2.06 6.79 -15.64
N LYS A 241 -2.98 7.48 -14.97
CA LYS A 241 -3.22 8.94 -15.12
C LYS A 241 -2.03 9.80 -14.65
N VAL A 242 -1.12 9.26 -13.82
CA VAL A 242 0.07 9.97 -13.33
C VAL A 242 1.37 9.51 -14.01
N ALA A 243 1.28 8.68 -15.06
CA ALA A 243 2.44 8.30 -15.87
C ALA A 243 3.12 9.55 -16.47
N GLY A 244 4.46 9.62 -16.35
CA GLY A 244 5.26 10.79 -16.77
C GLY A 244 5.15 12.01 -15.84
N LYS A 245 4.15 12.08 -14.96
CA LYS A 245 3.92 13.22 -14.06
C LYS A 245 4.51 13.03 -12.67
N VAL A 246 4.76 11.81 -12.26
CA VAL A 246 5.34 11.49 -10.96
C VAL A 246 6.44 10.44 -11.06
N PHE A 247 7.39 10.50 -10.16
CA PHE A 247 8.23 9.37 -9.78
C PHE A 247 8.00 9.04 -8.31
N ARG A 248 8.41 7.85 -7.87
CA ARG A 248 8.10 7.37 -6.51
C ARG A 248 9.35 6.90 -5.79
N ILE A 249 9.43 7.25 -4.51
CA ILE A 249 10.38 6.69 -3.55
C ILE A 249 9.63 5.77 -2.61
N GLY A 250 9.97 4.48 -2.63
CA GLY A 250 9.45 3.51 -1.66
C GLY A 250 10.26 3.57 -0.37
N HIS A 251 9.56 3.53 0.76
CA HIS A 251 10.19 3.54 2.08
C HIS A 251 9.53 2.52 3.02
N LEU A 252 9.34 1.29 2.52
CA LEU A 252 8.77 0.19 3.30
C LEU A 252 9.76 -0.97 3.46
N GLY A 253 9.57 -1.75 4.50
CA GLY A 253 10.39 -2.91 4.84
C GLY A 253 11.49 -2.58 5.85
N ASP A 254 12.59 -3.30 5.80
CA ASP A 254 13.74 -3.11 6.69
C ASP A 254 14.66 -2.01 6.16
N LEU A 255 14.20 -0.77 6.29
CA LEU A 255 14.90 0.44 5.87
C LEU A 255 15.32 1.29 7.08
N ASN A 256 16.35 2.09 6.85
CA ASN A 256 16.82 3.11 7.79
C ASN A 256 17.11 4.43 7.07
N GLU A 257 17.48 5.44 7.82
CA GLU A 257 17.75 6.79 7.32
C GLU A 257 18.88 6.82 6.30
N CYS A 258 19.96 6.05 6.52
CA CYS A 258 21.10 6.01 5.61
C CYS A 258 20.72 5.48 4.22
N MET A 259 19.86 4.47 4.16
CA MET A 259 19.34 3.94 2.89
C MET A 259 18.48 4.98 2.17
N LEU A 260 17.65 5.72 2.91
CA LEU A 260 16.82 6.78 2.35
C LEU A 260 17.62 8.02 1.94
N PHE A 261 18.70 8.36 2.64
CA PHE A 261 19.63 9.41 2.16
C PHE A 261 20.19 9.07 0.79
N GLY A 262 20.57 7.80 0.55
CA GLY A 262 20.99 7.35 -0.78
C GLY A 262 19.91 7.53 -1.84
N ALA A 263 18.65 7.19 -1.52
CA ALA A 263 17.53 7.36 -2.43
C ALA A 263 17.20 8.83 -2.69
N ILE A 264 17.18 9.68 -1.65
CA ILE A 264 16.90 11.10 -1.75
C ILE A 264 18.00 11.80 -2.58
N SER A 265 19.27 11.59 -2.24
CA SER A 265 20.39 12.23 -2.94
C SER A 265 20.50 11.79 -4.40
N GLY A 266 20.27 10.48 -4.66
CA GLY A 266 20.28 9.95 -6.02
C GLY A 266 19.13 10.48 -6.88
N ALA A 267 17.93 10.61 -6.30
CA ALA A 267 16.79 11.22 -6.98
C ALA A 267 17.03 12.72 -7.27
N GLU A 268 17.61 13.45 -6.31
CA GLU A 268 17.99 14.85 -6.46
C GLU A 268 18.98 15.04 -7.60
N MET A 269 20.06 14.27 -7.65
CA MET A 269 21.04 14.32 -8.74
C MET A 269 20.39 14.01 -10.10
N ALA A 270 19.50 13.02 -10.14
CA ALA A 270 18.80 12.68 -11.38
C ALA A 270 17.83 13.78 -11.84
N MET A 271 17.17 14.49 -10.93
CA MET A 271 16.35 15.66 -11.23
C MET A 271 17.18 16.80 -11.80
N ILE A 272 18.33 17.12 -11.19
CA ILE A 272 19.26 18.16 -11.65
C ILE A 272 19.78 17.85 -13.06
N ASP A 273 20.20 16.61 -13.32
CA ASP A 273 20.67 16.16 -14.63
C ASP A 273 19.61 16.33 -15.74
N ASN A 274 18.34 16.29 -15.38
CA ASN A 274 17.21 16.47 -16.29
C ASN A 274 16.60 17.87 -16.26
N GLY A 275 17.33 18.85 -15.70
CA GLY A 275 16.95 20.26 -15.73
C GLY A 275 15.84 20.66 -14.75
N ILE A 276 15.44 19.79 -13.84
CA ILE A 276 14.52 20.16 -12.74
C ILE A 276 15.33 20.95 -11.71
N LYS A 277 14.88 22.16 -11.43
CA LYS A 277 15.57 23.08 -10.51
C LYS A 277 15.29 22.70 -9.07
N VAL A 278 16.26 22.06 -8.45
CA VAL A 278 16.33 21.80 -7.02
C VAL A 278 17.71 22.19 -6.51
N GLU A 279 17.81 22.69 -5.28
CA GLU A 279 19.09 23.07 -4.68
C GLU A 279 19.86 21.80 -4.27
N PRO A 280 21.12 21.62 -4.73
CA PRO A 280 21.92 20.44 -4.37
C PRO A 280 22.08 20.26 -2.86
N GLY A 281 21.76 19.06 -2.37
CA GLY A 281 21.84 18.71 -0.96
C GLY A 281 20.62 19.12 -0.12
N SER A 282 19.68 19.88 -0.68
CA SER A 282 18.53 20.40 0.07
C SER A 282 17.59 19.30 0.59
N GLY A 283 17.37 18.26 -0.20
CA GLY A 283 16.54 17.13 0.22
C GLY A 283 17.14 16.38 1.39
N ALA A 284 18.44 16.06 1.31
CA ALA A 284 19.14 15.38 2.40
C ALA A 284 19.21 16.24 3.67
N ALA A 285 19.42 17.56 3.54
CA ALA A 285 19.45 18.49 4.67
C ALA A 285 18.09 18.55 5.40
N ALA A 286 16.98 18.65 4.65
CA ALA A 286 15.64 18.69 5.22
C ALA A 286 15.27 17.37 5.93
N ALA A 287 15.56 16.23 5.31
CA ALA A 287 15.35 14.92 5.92
C ALA A 287 16.20 14.75 7.20
N SER A 288 17.49 15.11 7.15
CA SER A 288 18.40 15.04 8.29
C SER A 288 17.90 15.84 9.47
N LYS A 289 17.46 17.09 9.22
CA LYS A 289 16.89 17.95 10.25
C LYS A 289 15.72 17.25 10.95
N TYR A 290 14.75 16.75 10.17
CA TYR A 290 13.58 16.07 10.73
C TYR A 290 13.95 14.85 11.56
N TRP A 291 14.80 13.94 11.03
CA TRP A 291 15.17 12.71 11.74
C TRP A 291 16.03 12.96 12.99
N THR A 292 16.79 14.06 13.02
CA THR A 292 17.57 14.47 14.21
C THR A 292 16.66 15.05 15.30
N GLU A 293 15.68 15.85 14.92
CA GLU A 293 14.70 16.43 15.83
C GLU A 293 13.66 15.39 16.33
N ASN A 294 13.45 14.31 15.56
CA ASN A 294 12.53 13.22 15.87
C ASN A 294 13.28 11.86 15.88
N PRO A 295 14.13 11.61 16.90
CA PRO A 295 14.86 10.36 16.98
C PRO A 295 13.89 9.19 17.12
N GLY A 296 14.18 8.06 16.43
CA GLY A 296 13.46 6.81 16.62
C GLY A 296 13.76 6.19 17.99
N ASP A 297 12.82 5.42 18.51
CA ASP A 297 13.06 4.57 19.66
C ASP A 297 14.17 3.55 19.30
N LYS A 298 15.16 3.38 20.19
CA LYS A 298 16.27 2.43 19.99
C LYS A 298 15.86 1.02 20.39
#